data_c14d05e4e25041ed523018a842b9ff8f
#
_entry.id   c14d05e4e25041ed523018a842b9ff8f
#
_cell.length_a   1.000
_cell.length_b   1.000
_cell.length_c   1.000
_cell.angle_alpha   90.00
_cell.angle_beta   90.00
_cell.angle_gamma   90.00
#
_symmetry.space_group_name_H-M   'P 1'
#
loop_
_entity.id
_entity.type
_entity.pdbx_description
1 polymer ?
#
loop_
_entity_poly.entity_id
_entity_poly.type
_entity_poly.pdbx_seq_one_letter_code
_entity_poly.pdbx_strand_id
1 'polypeptide(L)'
;LKGIVSVETVATLTGLSETDADADLRALEEQGMVRLRETPRLTGWSLTPEGHARHAELLAAQRSPESIAALVPIYERFLSLNDRIKALATAWQQLAPDDKAGRWDAVEELAEALGEAAPIVTAAAGVVPRFASYERRMTEAVEKLRAGDERYFTGVTVDSFHTVWFECHEDLIQTLGRERIAEGSF
;
A
#
# COMPACT_ATOMS: atom_id res chain seq x y z
N LEU A 1 0.36 -5.91 -6.16
CA LEU A 1 0.88 -4.66 -6.03
C LEU A 1 2.36 -4.64 -5.67
N LYS A 2 2.86 -5.31 -4.62
CA LYS A 2 4.29 -5.54 -4.43
C LYS A 2 4.77 -6.58 -5.45
N GLY A 3 5.87 -6.31 -6.16
CA GLY A 3 6.39 -7.22 -7.18
C GLY A 3 6.96 -8.53 -6.61
N ILE A 4 7.71 -8.43 -5.50
CA ILE A 4 8.27 -9.57 -4.75
C ILE A 4 8.08 -9.28 -3.26
N VAL A 5 7.60 -10.27 -2.51
CA VAL A 5 7.31 -10.15 -1.06
C VAL A 5 7.93 -11.29 -0.27
N SER A 6 8.38 -11.02 0.96
CA SER A 6 8.80 -12.05 1.91
C SER A 6 7.60 -12.74 2.57
N VAL A 7 7.81 -13.92 3.15
CA VAL A 7 6.81 -14.61 3.98
C VAL A 7 6.35 -13.73 5.13
N GLU A 8 7.29 -13.06 5.82
CA GLU A 8 7.02 -12.11 6.90
C GLU A 8 6.04 -11.00 6.45
N THR A 9 6.27 -10.43 5.25
CA THR A 9 5.37 -9.41 4.69
C THR A 9 3.97 -9.97 4.45
N VAL A 10 3.86 -11.19 3.91
CA VAL A 10 2.56 -11.85 3.69
C VAL A 10 1.87 -12.10 5.03
N ALA A 11 2.57 -12.65 6.01
CA ALA A 11 2.05 -12.88 7.37
C ALA A 11 1.51 -11.59 7.99
N THR A 12 2.28 -10.51 7.93
CA THR A 12 1.88 -9.18 8.44
C THR A 12 0.61 -8.64 7.74
N LEU A 13 0.53 -8.80 6.42
CA LEU A 13 -0.61 -8.28 5.63
C LEU A 13 -1.89 -9.10 5.82
N THR A 14 -1.76 -10.41 6.04
CA THR A 14 -2.88 -11.34 6.16
C THR A 14 -3.32 -11.57 7.61
N GLY A 15 -2.45 -11.24 8.58
CA GLY A 15 -2.66 -11.57 9.99
C GLY A 15 -2.40 -13.05 10.31
N LEU A 16 -1.78 -13.79 9.41
CA LEU A 16 -1.37 -15.20 9.62
C LEU A 16 -0.06 -15.28 10.40
N SER A 17 0.24 -16.45 10.94
CA SER A 17 1.61 -16.75 11.36
C SER A 17 2.52 -16.92 10.14
N GLU A 18 3.83 -16.72 10.30
CA GLU A 18 4.79 -16.95 9.19
C GLU A 18 4.74 -18.40 8.70
N THR A 19 4.51 -19.36 9.61
CA THR A 19 4.37 -20.79 9.26
C THR A 19 3.16 -21.03 8.37
N ASP A 20 2.00 -20.45 8.71
CA ASP A 20 0.78 -20.62 7.92
C ASP A 20 0.91 -19.88 6.58
N ALA A 21 1.49 -18.68 6.58
CA ALA A 21 1.76 -17.91 5.36
C ALA A 21 2.71 -18.66 4.40
N ASP A 22 3.77 -19.30 4.90
CA ASP A 22 4.66 -20.14 4.06
C ASP A 22 3.95 -21.35 3.52
N ALA A 23 3.12 -22.03 4.33
CA ALA A 23 2.34 -23.18 3.88
C ALA A 23 1.35 -22.79 2.77
N ASP A 24 0.64 -21.67 2.92
CA ASP A 24 -0.30 -21.18 1.90
C ASP A 24 0.43 -20.76 0.61
N LEU A 25 1.60 -20.09 0.73
CA LEU A 25 2.41 -19.72 -0.42
C LEU A 25 2.91 -20.94 -1.21
N ARG A 26 3.33 -22.01 -0.52
CA ARG A 26 3.72 -23.28 -1.18
C ARG A 26 2.54 -23.97 -1.85
N ALA A 27 1.38 -23.98 -1.21
CA ALA A 27 0.17 -24.53 -1.84
C ALA A 27 -0.25 -23.72 -3.08
N LEU A 28 -0.07 -22.41 -3.07
CA LEU A 28 -0.30 -21.56 -4.24
C LEU A 28 0.78 -21.75 -5.33
N GLU A 29 2.02 -22.06 -4.95
CA GLU A 29 3.09 -22.42 -5.90
C GLU A 29 2.78 -23.73 -6.61
N GLU A 30 2.32 -24.76 -5.89
CA GLU A 30 1.88 -26.03 -6.49
C GLU A 30 0.73 -25.85 -7.49
N GLN A 31 -0.13 -24.84 -7.26
CA GLN A 31 -1.20 -24.44 -8.17
C GLN A 31 -0.72 -23.54 -9.32
N GLY A 32 0.56 -23.15 -9.34
CA GLY A 32 1.11 -22.26 -10.35
C GLY A 32 0.73 -20.79 -10.20
N MET A 33 0.14 -20.37 -9.08
CA MET A 33 -0.33 -18.99 -8.87
C MET A 33 0.78 -18.05 -8.43
N VAL A 34 1.74 -18.56 -7.66
CA VAL A 34 2.91 -17.83 -7.21
C VAL A 34 4.19 -18.62 -7.53
N ARG A 35 5.33 -17.94 -7.44
CA ARG A 35 6.64 -18.58 -7.54
C ARG A 35 7.62 -17.95 -6.57
N LEU A 36 8.48 -18.75 -5.99
CA LEU A 36 9.62 -18.26 -5.24
C LEU A 36 10.66 -17.69 -6.21
N ARG A 37 11.11 -16.47 -5.94
CA ARG A 37 12.18 -15.80 -6.67
C ARG A 37 13.40 -15.71 -5.76
N GLU A 38 14.51 -16.28 -6.22
CA GLU A 38 15.80 -16.16 -5.56
C GLU A 38 16.74 -15.35 -6.45
N THR A 39 17.17 -14.21 -5.97
CA THR A 39 18.14 -13.33 -6.60
C THR A 39 19.27 -13.01 -5.63
N PRO A 40 20.46 -12.58 -6.07
CA PRO A 40 21.54 -12.21 -5.15
C PRO A 40 21.19 -11.07 -4.18
N ARG A 41 20.13 -10.31 -4.46
CA ARG A 41 19.72 -9.14 -3.65
C ARG A 41 18.42 -9.33 -2.91
N LEU A 42 17.58 -10.27 -3.34
CA LEU A 42 16.23 -10.41 -2.79
C LEU A 42 15.72 -11.83 -3.03
N THR A 43 15.25 -12.48 -1.96
CA THR A 43 14.49 -13.72 -2.01
C THR A 43 13.06 -13.43 -1.58
N GLY A 44 12.08 -13.90 -2.33
CA GLY A 44 10.67 -13.70 -2.01
C GLY A 44 9.73 -14.24 -3.08
N TRP A 45 8.47 -14.15 -2.80
CA TRP A 45 7.36 -14.65 -3.61
C TRP A 45 6.85 -13.59 -4.58
N SER A 46 6.46 -14.02 -5.77
CA SER A 46 5.81 -13.16 -6.77
C SER A 46 4.67 -13.92 -7.45
N LEU A 47 3.65 -13.19 -7.89
CA LEU A 47 2.61 -13.76 -8.73
C LEU A 47 3.20 -14.25 -10.07
N THR A 48 2.63 -15.32 -10.59
CA THR A 48 2.81 -15.76 -11.99
C THR A 48 1.80 -15.02 -12.90
N PRO A 49 1.87 -15.14 -14.23
CA PRO A 49 0.79 -14.67 -15.11
C PRO A 49 -0.57 -15.23 -14.74
N GLU A 50 -0.64 -16.51 -14.40
CA GLU A 50 -1.86 -17.21 -13.96
C GLU A 50 -2.35 -16.65 -12.62
N GLY A 51 -1.43 -16.38 -11.68
CA GLY A 51 -1.75 -15.74 -10.40
C GLY A 51 -2.30 -14.33 -10.59
N HIS A 52 -1.74 -13.54 -11.52
CA HIS A 52 -2.29 -12.23 -11.89
C HIS A 52 -3.69 -12.32 -12.49
N ALA A 53 -3.93 -13.28 -13.38
CA ALA A 53 -5.24 -13.50 -13.98
C ALA A 53 -6.26 -13.90 -12.88
N ARG A 54 -5.89 -14.83 -12.00
CA ARG A 54 -6.75 -15.24 -10.88
C ARG A 54 -7.05 -14.11 -9.90
N HIS A 55 -6.05 -13.27 -9.59
CA HIS A 55 -6.25 -12.08 -8.76
C HIS A 55 -7.24 -11.11 -9.42
N ALA A 56 -7.13 -10.87 -10.72
CA ALA A 56 -8.05 -10.00 -11.44
C ALA A 56 -9.51 -10.54 -11.42
N GLU A 57 -9.69 -11.87 -11.57
CA GLU A 57 -11.01 -12.52 -11.46
C GLU A 57 -11.60 -12.34 -10.05
N LEU A 58 -10.79 -12.56 -9.00
CA LEU A 58 -11.24 -12.41 -7.61
C LEU A 58 -11.64 -10.96 -7.31
N LEU A 59 -10.87 -9.99 -7.79
CA LEU A 59 -11.22 -8.57 -7.68
C LEU A 59 -12.53 -8.26 -8.43
N ALA A 60 -12.69 -8.77 -9.65
CA ALA A 60 -13.91 -8.57 -10.42
C ALA A 60 -15.14 -9.17 -9.73
N ALA A 61 -15.00 -10.35 -9.11
CA ALA A 61 -16.08 -11.00 -8.36
C ALA A 61 -16.49 -10.22 -7.08
N GLN A 62 -15.60 -9.41 -6.52
CA GLN A 62 -15.89 -8.54 -5.36
C GLN A 62 -16.60 -7.23 -5.74
N ARG A 63 -16.64 -6.89 -7.03
CA ARG A 63 -17.28 -5.66 -7.51
C ARG A 63 -18.78 -5.87 -7.60
N SER A 64 -19.53 -5.30 -6.68
CA SER A 64 -20.97 -5.14 -6.83
C SER A 64 -21.28 -3.67 -7.19
N PRO A 65 -22.41 -3.39 -7.84
CA PRO A 65 -22.84 -2.00 -8.08
C PRO A 65 -22.89 -1.18 -6.79
N GLU A 66 -23.30 -1.80 -5.69
CA GLU A 66 -23.40 -1.17 -4.37
C GLU A 66 -22.03 -0.82 -3.81
N SER A 67 -21.05 -1.73 -3.88
CA SER A 67 -19.69 -1.49 -3.41
C SER A 67 -18.99 -0.41 -4.23
N ILE A 68 -19.17 -0.41 -5.55
CA ILE A 68 -18.64 0.63 -6.43
C ILE A 68 -19.26 1.99 -6.09
N ALA A 69 -20.60 2.06 -5.97
CA ALA A 69 -21.29 3.31 -5.64
C ALA A 69 -20.84 3.87 -4.27
N ALA A 70 -20.60 3.01 -3.29
CA ALA A 70 -20.10 3.41 -1.97
C ALA A 70 -18.63 3.88 -2.02
N LEU A 71 -17.77 3.25 -2.84
CA LEU A 71 -16.35 3.60 -2.93
C LEU A 71 -16.07 4.86 -3.76
N VAL A 72 -16.88 5.21 -4.74
CA VAL A 72 -16.66 6.40 -5.60
C VAL A 72 -16.46 7.68 -4.79
N PRO A 73 -17.35 8.09 -3.87
CA PRO A 73 -17.16 9.32 -3.10
C PRO A 73 -15.99 9.22 -2.12
N ILE A 74 -15.63 8.03 -1.65
CA ILE A 74 -14.47 7.81 -0.81
C ILE A 74 -13.20 8.04 -1.64
N TYR A 75 -13.15 7.52 -2.85
CA TYR A 75 -12.04 7.70 -3.78
C TYR A 75 -11.84 9.17 -4.18
N GLU A 76 -12.89 9.91 -4.42
CA GLU A 76 -12.83 11.36 -4.71
C GLU A 76 -12.19 12.13 -3.54
N ARG A 77 -12.55 11.80 -2.31
CA ARG A 77 -11.91 12.37 -1.11
C ARG A 77 -10.44 11.94 -0.99
N PHE A 78 -10.11 10.68 -1.31
CA PHE A 78 -8.73 10.21 -1.35
C PHE A 78 -7.90 11.00 -2.36
N LEU A 79 -8.41 11.23 -3.57
CA LEU A 79 -7.74 12.00 -4.61
C LEU A 79 -7.46 13.44 -4.17
N SER A 80 -8.33 14.07 -3.38
CA SER A 80 -8.10 15.43 -2.88
C SER A 80 -6.85 15.57 -2.00
N LEU A 81 -6.41 14.47 -1.36
CA LEU A 81 -5.18 14.42 -0.56
C LEU A 81 -3.96 13.97 -1.37
N ASN A 82 -4.17 13.30 -2.50
CA ASN A 82 -3.09 12.67 -3.25
C ASN A 82 -2.01 13.67 -3.71
N ASP A 83 -2.41 14.84 -4.17
CA ASP A 83 -1.48 15.89 -4.62
C ASP A 83 -0.68 16.47 -3.45
N ARG A 84 -1.31 16.64 -2.29
CA ARG A 84 -0.61 17.06 -1.06
C ARG A 84 0.43 16.02 -0.64
N ILE A 85 0.09 14.73 -0.62
CA ILE A 85 1.02 13.65 -0.27
C ILE A 85 2.19 13.58 -1.25
N LYS A 86 1.94 13.73 -2.55
CA LYS A 86 2.99 13.81 -3.58
C LYS A 86 3.91 15.01 -3.36
N ALA A 87 3.34 16.18 -3.06
CA ALA A 87 4.11 17.39 -2.78
C ALA A 87 5.01 17.21 -1.55
N LEU A 88 4.49 16.62 -0.46
CA LEU A 88 5.26 16.30 0.75
C LEU A 88 6.41 15.33 0.45
N ALA A 89 6.16 14.27 -0.32
CA ALA A 89 7.20 13.32 -0.72
C ALA A 89 8.28 13.99 -1.57
N THR A 90 7.90 14.89 -2.47
CA THR A 90 8.84 15.64 -3.31
C THR A 90 9.66 16.63 -2.46
N ALA A 91 9.03 17.38 -1.56
CA ALA A 91 9.70 18.30 -0.65
C ALA A 91 10.69 17.56 0.25
N TRP A 92 10.29 16.42 0.82
CA TRP A 92 11.18 15.56 1.62
C TRP A 92 12.47 15.19 0.89
N GLN A 93 12.37 14.80 -0.38
CA GLN A 93 13.53 14.41 -1.18
C GLN A 93 14.49 15.57 -1.49
N GLN A 94 14.01 16.81 -1.39
CA GLN A 94 14.80 18.04 -1.62
C GLN A 94 15.43 18.58 -0.33
N LEU A 95 15.00 18.14 0.85
CA LEU A 95 15.59 18.55 2.12
C LEU A 95 17.01 18.00 2.26
N ALA A 96 17.92 18.87 2.71
CA ALA A 96 19.28 18.46 3.02
C ALA A 96 19.28 17.42 4.17
N PRO A 97 20.18 16.42 4.15
CA PRO A 97 20.25 15.39 5.19
C PRO A 97 20.51 15.94 6.60
N ASP A 98 21.13 17.11 6.71
CA ASP A 98 21.47 17.78 7.97
C ASP A 98 20.44 18.85 8.40
N ASP A 99 19.42 19.12 7.58
CA ASP A 99 18.29 19.98 7.92
C ASP A 99 17.30 19.24 8.84
N LYS A 100 17.69 19.09 10.11
CA LYS A 100 16.87 18.39 11.09
C LYS A 100 15.53 19.04 11.37
N ALA A 101 15.48 20.38 11.33
CA ALA A 101 14.25 21.12 11.58
C ALA A 101 13.25 20.94 10.44
N GLY A 102 13.68 21.18 9.20
CA GLY A 102 12.81 20.97 8.03
C GLY A 102 12.36 19.51 7.87
N ARG A 103 13.23 18.56 8.23
CA ARG A 103 12.83 17.13 8.24
C ARG A 103 11.78 16.82 9.30
N TRP A 104 11.93 17.37 10.49
CA TRP A 104 10.92 17.19 11.53
C TRP A 104 9.59 17.83 11.14
N ASP A 105 9.60 19.05 10.61
CA ASP A 105 8.40 19.74 10.15
C ASP A 105 7.68 18.91 9.06
N ALA A 106 8.43 18.36 8.11
CA ALA A 106 7.85 17.48 7.06
C ALA A 106 7.22 16.20 7.63
N VAL A 107 7.78 15.62 8.70
CA VAL A 107 7.19 14.45 9.39
C VAL A 107 5.88 14.84 10.08
N GLU A 108 5.81 16.00 10.73
CA GLU A 108 4.57 16.47 11.37
C GLU A 108 3.49 16.83 10.34
N GLU A 109 3.86 17.47 9.22
CA GLU A 109 2.92 17.70 8.10
C GLU A 109 2.38 16.38 7.52
N LEU A 110 3.22 15.35 7.43
CA LEU A 110 2.78 14.02 6.99
C LEU A 110 1.84 13.37 8.01
N ALA A 111 2.10 13.56 9.31
CA ALA A 111 1.22 13.07 10.37
C ALA A 111 -0.17 13.76 10.35
N GLU A 112 -0.21 15.06 10.06
CA GLU A 112 -1.46 15.79 9.84
C GLU A 112 -2.22 15.24 8.62
N ALA A 113 -1.51 15.03 7.50
CA ALA A 113 -2.11 14.43 6.31
C ALA A 113 -2.65 13.02 6.58
N LEU A 114 -1.98 12.20 7.41
CA LEU A 114 -2.49 10.92 7.88
C LEU A 114 -3.79 11.10 8.68
N GLY A 115 -3.87 12.10 9.55
CA GLY A 115 -5.10 12.40 10.31
C GLY A 115 -6.31 12.68 9.42
N GLU A 116 -6.09 13.31 8.26
CA GLU A 116 -7.13 13.52 7.25
C GLU A 116 -7.42 12.26 6.41
N ALA A 117 -6.40 11.46 6.14
CA ALA A 117 -6.49 10.24 5.33
C ALA A 117 -7.14 9.06 6.08
N ALA A 118 -6.85 8.91 7.37
CA ALA A 118 -7.31 7.78 8.18
C ALA A 118 -8.84 7.56 8.11
N PRO A 119 -9.71 8.57 8.29
CA PRO A 119 -11.16 8.37 8.18
C PRO A 119 -11.61 7.99 6.75
N ILE A 120 -10.86 8.37 5.72
CA ILE A 120 -11.14 7.99 4.32
C ILE A 120 -10.84 6.51 4.12
N VAL A 121 -9.68 6.06 4.59
CA VAL A 121 -9.24 4.65 4.49
C VAL A 121 -10.12 3.75 5.35
N THR A 122 -10.49 4.20 6.57
CA THR A 122 -11.45 3.49 7.43
C THR A 122 -12.81 3.34 6.75
N ALA A 123 -13.30 4.39 6.08
CA ALA A 123 -14.55 4.30 5.31
C ALA A 123 -14.44 3.29 4.15
N ALA A 124 -13.30 3.26 3.44
CA ALA A 124 -13.04 2.25 2.40
C ALA A 124 -13.02 0.82 3.00
N ALA A 125 -12.43 0.64 4.18
CA ALA A 125 -12.40 -0.63 4.89
C ALA A 125 -13.80 -1.10 5.31
N GLY A 126 -14.71 -0.18 5.60
CA GLY A 126 -16.12 -0.47 5.87
C GLY A 126 -16.86 -1.04 4.65
N VAL A 127 -16.41 -0.75 3.43
CA VAL A 127 -16.96 -1.32 2.19
C VAL A 127 -16.21 -2.59 1.79
N VAL A 128 -14.88 -2.57 1.86
CA VAL A 128 -14.00 -3.68 1.47
C VAL A 128 -12.95 -3.88 2.57
N PRO A 129 -13.07 -4.92 3.41
CA PRO A 129 -12.31 -5.08 4.65
C PRO A 129 -10.78 -5.05 4.50
N ARG A 130 -10.22 -5.45 3.34
CA ARG A 130 -8.76 -5.45 3.14
C ARG A 130 -8.12 -4.06 3.22
N PHE A 131 -8.88 -2.97 3.03
CA PHE A 131 -8.37 -1.60 3.17
C PHE A 131 -7.97 -1.26 4.61
N ALA A 132 -8.45 -1.98 5.63
CA ALA A 132 -8.08 -1.75 7.02
C ALA A 132 -6.56 -1.86 7.28
N SER A 133 -5.84 -2.66 6.49
CA SER A 133 -4.40 -2.82 6.63
C SER A 133 -3.60 -1.55 6.30
N TYR A 134 -4.13 -0.68 5.43
CA TYR A 134 -3.41 0.51 4.97
C TYR A 134 -3.30 1.59 6.03
N GLU A 135 -4.38 1.86 6.79
CA GLU A 135 -4.34 2.83 7.87
C GLU A 135 -3.29 2.46 8.92
N ARG A 136 -3.29 1.20 9.38
CA ARG A 136 -2.32 0.70 10.36
C ARG A 136 -0.89 0.85 9.85
N ARG A 137 -0.61 0.43 8.61
CA ARG A 137 0.74 0.50 8.01
C ARG A 137 1.23 1.95 7.85
N MET A 138 0.35 2.88 7.46
CA MET A 138 0.69 4.30 7.38
C MET A 138 0.97 4.89 8.77
N THR A 139 0.19 4.51 9.78
CA THR A 139 0.42 4.91 11.18
C THR A 139 1.77 4.41 11.68
N GLU A 140 2.08 3.14 11.48
CA GLU A 140 3.39 2.54 11.83
C GLU A 140 4.54 3.26 11.13
N ALA A 141 4.38 3.66 9.86
CA ALA A 141 5.40 4.42 9.14
C ALA A 141 5.65 5.80 9.78
N VAL A 142 4.60 6.53 10.16
CA VAL A 142 4.75 7.83 10.86
C VAL A 142 5.39 7.65 12.23
N GLU A 143 5.05 6.60 12.98
CA GLU A 143 5.68 6.29 14.27
C GLU A 143 7.19 6.01 14.12
N LYS A 144 7.58 5.27 13.08
CA LYS A 144 9.00 5.02 12.75
C LYS A 144 9.73 6.30 12.36
N LEU A 145 9.09 7.19 11.60
CA LEU A 145 9.64 8.50 11.26
C LEU A 145 9.89 9.35 12.52
N ARG A 146 8.91 9.42 13.43
CA ARG A 146 9.05 10.12 14.71
C ARG A 146 10.14 9.52 15.61
N ALA A 147 10.40 8.22 15.47
CA ALA A 147 11.53 7.55 16.13
C ALA A 147 12.88 7.78 15.43
N GLY A 148 12.92 8.54 14.32
CA GLY A 148 14.13 8.92 13.58
C GLY A 148 14.51 7.98 12.43
N ASP A 149 13.69 7.00 12.07
CA ASP A 149 13.95 6.16 10.90
C ASP A 149 13.38 6.80 9.62
N GLU A 150 14.19 7.65 9.00
CA GLU A 150 13.83 8.43 7.82
C GLU A 150 13.46 7.60 6.58
N ARG A 151 13.85 6.32 6.54
CA ARG A 151 13.50 5.42 5.43
C ARG A 151 11.99 5.26 5.28
N TYR A 152 11.24 5.46 6.36
CA TYR A 152 9.80 5.30 6.38
C TYR A 152 9.02 6.46 5.74
N PHE A 153 9.68 7.53 5.26
CA PHE A 153 9.02 8.56 4.46
C PHE A 153 8.79 8.11 3.01
N THR A 154 9.87 7.84 2.25
CA THR A 154 9.81 7.46 0.82
C THR A 154 10.65 6.24 0.45
N GLY A 155 11.21 5.52 1.42
CA GLY A 155 12.07 4.37 1.17
C GLY A 155 11.31 3.23 0.48
N VAL A 156 11.91 2.66 -0.56
CA VAL A 156 11.30 1.60 -1.39
C VAL A 156 11.52 0.19 -0.85
N THR A 157 12.40 0.03 0.15
CA THR A 157 12.76 -1.27 0.74
C THR A 157 12.04 -1.56 2.05
N VAL A 158 11.24 -0.61 2.53
CA VAL A 158 10.43 -0.70 3.75
C VAL A 158 8.99 -0.32 3.43
N ASP A 159 8.06 -0.60 4.34
CA ASP A 159 6.70 -0.10 4.29
C ASP A 159 6.69 1.40 4.63
N SER A 160 7.30 2.22 3.77
CA SER A 160 7.28 3.66 3.93
C SER A 160 5.87 4.21 3.70
N PHE A 161 5.57 5.37 4.30
CA PHE A 161 4.28 6.03 4.10
C PHE A 161 3.95 6.19 2.61
N HIS A 162 4.91 6.67 1.81
CA HIS A 162 4.74 6.85 0.36
C HIS A 162 4.42 5.53 -0.35
N THR A 163 5.12 4.45 -0.01
CA THR A 163 4.87 3.12 -0.62
C THR A 163 3.47 2.62 -0.27
N VAL A 164 3.07 2.72 1.01
CA VAL A 164 1.76 2.26 1.49
C VAL A 164 0.63 3.10 0.90
N TRP A 165 0.83 4.44 0.80
CA TRP A 165 -0.13 5.33 0.13
C TRP A 165 -0.34 4.94 -1.33
N PHE A 166 0.74 4.66 -2.04
CA PHE A 166 0.71 4.26 -3.45
C PHE A 166 -0.02 2.92 -3.64
N GLU A 167 0.23 1.96 -2.75
CA GLU A 167 -0.46 0.66 -2.78
C GLU A 167 -1.95 0.83 -2.51
N CYS A 168 -2.34 1.66 -1.55
CA CYS A 168 -3.74 1.97 -1.26
C CYS A 168 -4.44 2.62 -2.46
N HIS A 169 -3.78 3.60 -3.10
CA HIS A 169 -4.29 4.24 -4.31
C HIS A 169 -4.53 3.25 -5.46
N GLU A 170 -3.53 2.41 -5.73
CA GLU A 170 -3.62 1.38 -6.77
C GLU A 170 -4.74 0.36 -6.47
N ASP A 171 -4.89 -0.06 -5.21
CA ASP A 171 -5.95 -0.97 -4.81
C ASP A 171 -7.35 -0.33 -4.99
N LEU A 172 -7.50 0.95 -4.67
CA LEU A 172 -8.75 1.69 -4.94
C LEU A 172 -9.07 1.74 -6.44
N ILE A 173 -8.09 2.09 -7.28
CA ILE A 173 -8.23 2.12 -8.74
C ILE A 173 -8.68 0.75 -9.26
N GLN A 174 -7.96 -0.31 -8.87
CA GLN A 174 -8.27 -1.68 -9.30
C GLN A 174 -9.64 -2.14 -8.79
N THR A 175 -10.00 -1.81 -7.56
CA THR A 175 -11.31 -2.17 -6.97
C THR A 175 -12.45 -1.49 -7.69
N LEU A 176 -12.28 -0.22 -8.09
CA LEU A 176 -13.26 0.52 -8.88
C LEU A 176 -13.31 0.08 -10.36
N GLY A 177 -12.35 -0.74 -10.80
CA GLY A 177 -12.25 -1.15 -12.21
C GLY A 177 -11.83 -0.02 -13.15
N ARG A 178 -11.11 0.98 -12.62
CA ARG A 178 -10.59 2.11 -13.39
C ARG A 178 -9.19 1.78 -13.94
N GLU A 179 -8.80 2.46 -15.00
CA GLU A 179 -7.45 2.36 -15.56
C GLU A 179 -6.60 3.55 -15.10
N ARG A 180 -5.39 3.27 -14.60
CA ARG A 180 -4.46 4.26 -14.08
C ARG A 180 -4.14 5.38 -15.07
N ILE A 181 -4.04 5.05 -16.36
CA ILE A 181 -3.74 6.00 -17.43
C ILE A 181 -4.84 7.06 -17.55
N ALA A 182 -6.11 6.70 -17.30
CA ALA A 182 -7.24 7.61 -17.36
C ALA A 182 -7.27 8.61 -16.17
N GLU A 183 -6.59 8.29 -15.07
CA GLU A 183 -6.59 9.10 -13.83
C GLU A 183 -5.41 10.11 -13.78
N GLY A 184 -4.53 10.16 -14.80
CA GLY A 184 -3.40 11.11 -14.85
C GLY A 184 -2.38 10.93 -13.73
N SER A 185 -2.39 9.79 -13.05
CA SER A 185 -1.50 9.47 -11.92
C SER A 185 -0.26 8.76 -12.43
N PHE A 186 0.82 9.51 -12.60
CA PHE A 186 2.16 9.01 -12.87
C PHE A 186 2.98 9.02 -11.59
#